data_c977fd9e35340469ec3067bacdb5e806
#
_entry.id   c977fd9e35340469ec3067bacdb5e806
#
_cell.length_a   1.000
_cell.length_b   1.000
_cell.length_c   1.000
_cell.angle_alpha   90.00
_cell.angle_beta   90.00
_cell.angle_gamma   90.00
#
_symmetry.space_group_name_H-M   'P 1'
#
loop_
_entity.id
_entity.type
_entity.pdbx_description
1 polymer ?
#
loop_
_entity_poly.entity_id
_entity_poly.type
_entity_poly.pdbx_seq_one_letter_code
_entity_poly.pdbx_strand_id
1 'polypeptide(L)'
;VEEPISISYLKYFAADRVIAQGGYLPPKAAATGKRVGIIGGGPGGLTAAYYLSLKGHRVTIVDAMPQMGGMLRYGIPEYRLPKRVLDEEIDEIASLGVEMKNNFRIGVDATFEEFKSHYDAVVVAIGAWSSMPIGCPGEDLEGVLGGIDFLQRVALGERPEIGDKVAIVGGGNTAMDACRTAVRLGAKEVYVVYRRTEAEMPAEQLEIDEAREEGVIYKFLTNPAEIVGENGKVKEMKLQIMELGEPDESGRRR
;
A
#
# COMPACT_ATOMS: atom_id res chain seq x y z
N VAL A 1 -26.73 20.74 3.50
CA VAL A 1 -26.06 19.75 4.38
C VAL A 1 -24.66 20.33 4.63
N GLU A 2 -24.36 20.64 5.87
CA GLU A 2 -23.09 21.31 6.24
C GLU A 2 -21.90 20.34 6.17
N GLU A 3 -22.16 19.04 6.36
CA GLU A 3 -21.14 17.99 6.29
C GLU A 3 -21.58 16.86 5.34
N PRO A 4 -20.63 16.26 4.59
CA PRO A 4 -20.94 15.11 3.75
C PRO A 4 -21.26 13.87 4.60
N ILE A 5 -22.08 12.97 4.06
CA ILE A 5 -22.36 11.69 4.71
C ILE A 5 -21.11 10.84 4.72
N SER A 6 -20.73 10.34 5.89
CA SER A 6 -19.54 9.49 6.09
C SER A 6 -19.76 8.06 5.57
N ILE A 7 -19.86 7.90 4.26
CA ILE A 7 -20.16 6.62 3.59
C ILE A 7 -19.13 5.55 3.97
N SER A 8 -17.86 5.90 4.10
CA SER A 8 -16.79 4.97 4.47
C SER A 8 -17.02 4.35 5.85
N TYR A 9 -17.38 5.16 6.84
CA TYR A 9 -17.71 4.67 8.20
C TYR A 9 -18.98 3.83 8.25
N LEU A 10 -20.00 4.19 7.45
CA LEU A 10 -21.21 3.37 7.35
C LEU A 10 -20.93 2.00 6.73
N LYS A 11 -20.09 1.94 5.70
CA LYS A 11 -19.63 0.67 5.10
C LYS A 11 -18.82 -0.16 6.09
N TYR A 12 -17.91 0.47 6.81
CA TYR A 12 -17.11 -0.19 7.85
C TYR A 12 -18.02 -0.80 8.93
N PHE A 13 -18.95 -0.03 9.46
CA PHE A 13 -19.93 -0.51 10.46
C PHE A 13 -20.75 -1.70 9.94
N ALA A 14 -21.22 -1.64 8.69
CA ALA A 14 -22.00 -2.73 8.10
C ALA A 14 -21.15 -4.00 7.92
N ALA A 15 -19.91 -3.86 7.44
CA ALA A 15 -18.97 -4.97 7.27
C ALA A 15 -18.63 -5.65 8.61
N ASP A 16 -18.30 -4.87 9.65
CA ASP A 16 -18.03 -5.39 10.99
C ASP A 16 -19.20 -6.21 11.55
N ARG A 17 -20.44 -5.73 11.35
CA ARG A 17 -21.62 -6.48 11.80
C ARG A 17 -21.78 -7.80 11.04
N VAL A 18 -21.54 -7.81 9.74
CA VAL A 18 -21.64 -9.04 8.93
C VAL A 18 -20.56 -10.04 9.36
N ILE A 19 -19.31 -9.59 9.53
CA ILE A 19 -18.20 -10.42 10.01
C ILE A 19 -18.54 -11.00 11.41
N ALA A 20 -19.02 -10.17 12.34
CA ALA A 20 -19.41 -10.61 13.69
C ALA A 20 -20.56 -11.63 13.70
N GLN A 21 -21.35 -11.72 12.63
CA GLN A 21 -22.44 -12.67 12.45
C GLN A 21 -21.99 -13.93 11.68
N GLY A 22 -20.71 -14.09 11.37
CA GLY A 22 -20.15 -15.25 10.68
C GLY A 22 -19.97 -15.06 9.17
N GLY A 23 -19.98 -13.82 8.69
CA GLY A 23 -19.82 -13.49 7.29
C GLY A 23 -21.08 -13.70 6.44
N TYR A 24 -20.99 -13.38 5.16
CA TYR A 24 -22.05 -13.66 4.18
C TYR A 24 -21.45 -13.98 2.82
N LEU A 25 -21.71 -15.18 2.34
CA LEU A 25 -21.34 -15.58 0.98
C LEU A 25 -22.61 -15.76 0.14
N PRO A 26 -22.69 -15.12 -1.02
CA PRO A 26 -23.74 -15.38 -1.99
C PRO A 26 -23.70 -16.84 -2.49
N PRO A 27 -24.83 -17.38 -2.96
CA PRO A 27 -24.86 -18.73 -3.53
C PRO A 27 -23.92 -18.82 -4.75
N LYS A 28 -23.14 -19.91 -4.78
CA LYS A 28 -22.20 -20.20 -5.87
C LYS A 28 -22.96 -20.84 -7.04
N ALA A 29 -22.66 -20.41 -8.26
CA ALA A 29 -23.19 -21.01 -9.47
C ALA A 29 -22.65 -22.43 -9.70
N ALA A 30 -23.31 -23.20 -10.56
CA ALA A 30 -22.87 -24.53 -10.96
C ALA A 30 -21.45 -24.48 -11.58
N ALA A 31 -20.70 -25.57 -11.37
CA ALA A 31 -19.33 -25.67 -11.87
C ALA A 31 -19.29 -25.57 -13.41
N THR A 32 -18.47 -24.65 -13.92
CA THR A 32 -18.31 -24.43 -15.37
C THR A 32 -17.30 -25.35 -16.04
N GLY A 33 -16.49 -26.05 -15.23
CA GLY A 33 -15.35 -26.83 -15.69
C GLY A 33 -14.13 -26.00 -16.09
N LYS A 34 -14.24 -24.66 -16.11
CA LYS A 34 -13.14 -23.74 -16.47
C LYS A 34 -12.20 -23.47 -15.31
N ARG A 35 -10.91 -23.38 -15.62
CA ARG A 35 -9.82 -23.07 -14.69
C ARG A 35 -9.29 -21.67 -14.95
N VAL A 36 -9.18 -20.85 -13.91
CA VAL A 36 -8.62 -19.50 -14.01
C VAL A 36 -7.44 -19.38 -13.06
N GLY A 37 -6.28 -18.99 -13.61
CA GLY A 37 -5.10 -18.63 -12.84
C GLY A 37 -5.05 -17.14 -12.58
N ILE A 38 -4.67 -16.73 -11.37
CA ILE A 38 -4.52 -15.32 -10.99
C ILE A 38 -3.09 -15.12 -10.49
N ILE A 39 -2.40 -14.14 -11.04
CA ILE A 39 -1.04 -13.75 -10.62
C ILE A 39 -1.16 -12.46 -9.81
N GLY A 40 -0.92 -12.58 -8.49
CA GLY A 40 -1.03 -11.50 -7.52
C GLY A 40 -2.25 -11.65 -6.60
N GLY A 41 -1.98 -11.82 -5.31
CA GLY A 41 -2.95 -11.98 -4.22
C GLY A 41 -3.29 -10.68 -3.50
N GLY A 42 -3.15 -9.54 -4.18
CA GLY A 42 -3.60 -8.25 -3.69
C GLY A 42 -5.12 -8.04 -3.88
N PRO A 43 -5.67 -6.86 -3.54
CA PRO A 43 -7.10 -6.61 -3.60
C PRO A 43 -7.72 -6.89 -4.97
N GLY A 44 -7.00 -6.60 -6.07
CA GLY A 44 -7.48 -6.90 -7.43
C GLY A 44 -7.61 -8.40 -7.70
N GLY A 45 -6.58 -9.18 -7.33
CA GLY A 45 -6.59 -10.64 -7.52
C GLY A 45 -7.60 -11.34 -6.61
N LEU A 46 -7.70 -10.94 -5.34
CA LEU A 46 -8.67 -11.48 -4.40
C LEU A 46 -10.12 -11.19 -4.83
N THR A 47 -10.40 -9.96 -5.28
CA THR A 47 -11.71 -9.61 -5.83
C THR A 47 -12.06 -10.43 -7.07
N ALA A 48 -11.10 -10.58 -7.99
CA ALA A 48 -11.29 -11.42 -9.17
C ALA A 48 -11.57 -12.88 -8.79
N ALA A 49 -10.83 -13.43 -7.81
CA ALA A 49 -11.03 -14.78 -7.32
C ALA A 49 -12.42 -14.98 -6.71
N TYR A 50 -12.86 -14.04 -5.88
CA TYR A 50 -14.19 -14.04 -5.29
C TYR A 50 -15.28 -14.17 -6.36
N TYR A 51 -15.33 -13.23 -7.29
CA TYR A 51 -16.38 -13.23 -8.32
C TYR A 51 -16.29 -14.39 -9.31
N LEU A 52 -15.09 -14.81 -9.69
CA LEU A 52 -14.92 -15.96 -10.59
C LEU A 52 -15.34 -17.27 -9.91
N SER A 53 -15.04 -17.43 -8.62
CA SER A 53 -15.47 -18.59 -7.85
C SER A 53 -16.98 -18.62 -7.68
N LEU A 54 -17.63 -17.49 -7.38
CA LEU A 54 -19.10 -17.40 -7.33
C LEU A 54 -19.75 -17.76 -8.66
N LYS A 55 -19.08 -17.49 -9.80
CA LYS A 55 -19.52 -17.89 -11.14
C LYS A 55 -19.26 -19.35 -11.47
N GLY A 56 -18.75 -20.16 -10.54
CA GLY A 56 -18.53 -21.59 -10.70
C GLY A 56 -17.21 -21.98 -11.39
N HIS A 57 -16.27 -21.03 -11.58
CA HIS A 57 -14.94 -21.35 -12.09
C HIS A 57 -14.05 -21.92 -10.98
N ARG A 58 -13.09 -22.79 -11.37
CA ARG A 58 -12.01 -23.21 -10.47
C ARG A 58 -10.91 -22.16 -10.52
N VAL A 59 -10.59 -21.57 -9.38
CA VAL A 59 -9.64 -20.45 -9.30
C VAL A 59 -8.42 -20.83 -8.48
N THR A 60 -7.25 -20.50 -9.00
CA THR A 60 -5.95 -20.57 -8.28
C THR A 60 -5.31 -19.21 -8.29
N ILE A 61 -4.92 -18.69 -7.13
CA ILE A 61 -4.11 -17.48 -7.00
C ILE A 61 -2.68 -17.88 -6.64
N VAL A 62 -1.70 -17.25 -7.30
CA VAL A 62 -0.29 -17.32 -6.91
C VAL A 62 0.20 -15.94 -6.51
N ASP A 63 0.99 -15.85 -5.44
CA ASP A 63 1.62 -14.60 -4.99
C ASP A 63 3.06 -14.86 -4.56
N ALA A 64 3.95 -13.92 -4.88
CA ALA A 64 5.35 -14.00 -4.51
C ALA A 64 5.59 -13.77 -3.01
N MET A 65 4.62 -13.18 -2.32
CA MET A 65 4.72 -12.84 -0.90
C MET A 65 4.31 -14.03 -0.01
N PRO A 66 4.77 -14.04 1.27
CA PRO A 66 4.43 -15.11 2.22
C PRO A 66 2.94 -15.24 2.55
N GLN A 67 2.18 -14.17 2.37
CA GLN A 67 0.74 -14.14 2.66
C GLN A 67 0.00 -13.31 1.61
N MET A 68 -1.26 -13.65 1.35
CA MET A 68 -2.15 -12.86 0.50
C MET A 68 -2.49 -11.51 1.15
N GLY A 69 -2.95 -10.55 0.35
CA GLY A 69 -3.39 -9.22 0.79
C GLY A 69 -2.71 -8.07 0.04
N GLY A 70 -1.55 -8.31 -0.60
CA GLY A 70 -0.85 -7.27 -1.37
C GLY A 70 -0.60 -6.00 -0.56
N MET A 71 -0.87 -4.81 -1.12
CA MET A 71 -0.68 -3.52 -0.43
C MET A 71 -1.55 -3.36 0.82
N LEU A 72 -2.68 -4.05 0.94
CA LEU A 72 -3.47 -4.03 2.18
C LEU A 72 -2.69 -4.64 3.35
N ARG A 73 -1.82 -5.61 3.08
CA ARG A 73 -0.98 -6.25 4.09
C ARG A 73 0.38 -5.59 4.25
N TYR A 74 1.04 -5.29 3.13
CA TYR A 74 2.45 -4.89 3.11
C TYR A 74 2.68 -3.39 2.98
N GLY A 75 1.66 -2.63 2.59
CA GLY A 75 1.73 -1.17 2.46
C GLY A 75 1.00 -0.43 3.58
N ILE A 76 -0.21 -0.88 3.95
CA ILE A 76 -1.00 -0.23 5.00
C ILE A 76 -0.57 -0.77 6.36
N PRO A 77 -0.17 0.07 7.34
CA PRO A 77 0.24 -0.37 8.66
C PRO A 77 -0.89 -1.02 9.47
N GLU A 78 -0.49 -1.85 10.46
CA GLU A 78 -1.40 -2.57 11.36
C GLU A 78 -2.38 -1.65 12.11
N TYR A 79 -1.93 -0.45 12.51
CA TYR A 79 -2.75 0.49 13.27
C TYR A 79 -3.86 1.16 12.44
N ARG A 80 -3.75 1.12 11.09
CA ARG A 80 -4.81 1.57 10.17
C ARG A 80 -5.71 0.44 9.69
N LEU A 81 -5.12 -0.70 9.40
CA LEU A 81 -5.82 -1.90 8.94
C LEU A 81 -5.32 -3.11 9.71
N PRO A 82 -5.99 -3.51 10.79
CA PRO A 82 -5.66 -4.71 11.54
C PRO A 82 -5.67 -5.94 10.64
N LYS A 83 -4.56 -6.69 10.62
CA LYS A 83 -4.40 -7.81 9.69
C LYS A 83 -5.37 -8.95 9.98
N ARG A 84 -5.87 -9.05 11.21
CA ARG A 84 -6.95 -9.98 11.57
C ARG A 84 -8.18 -9.78 10.68
N VAL A 85 -8.61 -8.54 10.45
CA VAL A 85 -9.77 -8.23 9.59
C VAL A 85 -9.50 -8.63 8.14
N LEU A 86 -8.28 -8.34 7.66
CA LEU A 86 -7.86 -8.76 6.32
C LEU A 86 -7.81 -10.28 6.17
N ASP A 87 -7.35 -11.00 7.21
CA ASP A 87 -7.30 -12.46 7.21
C ASP A 87 -8.69 -13.08 7.17
N GLU A 88 -9.64 -12.55 7.94
CA GLU A 88 -11.05 -12.98 7.91
C GLU A 88 -11.67 -12.86 6.50
N GLU A 89 -11.45 -11.75 5.82
CA GLU A 89 -11.90 -11.53 4.44
C GLU A 89 -11.22 -12.49 3.44
N ILE A 90 -9.92 -12.76 3.60
CA ILE A 90 -9.19 -13.70 2.75
C ILE A 90 -9.68 -15.14 2.97
N ASP A 91 -9.92 -15.52 4.23
CA ASP A 91 -10.44 -16.84 4.59
C ASP A 91 -11.85 -17.06 4.03
N GLU A 92 -12.69 -16.02 4.02
CA GLU A 92 -14.00 -16.07 3.38
C GLU A 92 -13.87 -16.35 1.87
N ILE A 93 -12.93 -15.67 1.19
CA ILE A 93 -12.65 -15.96 -0.23
C ILE A 93 -12.10 -17.37 -0.43
N ALA A 94 -11.21 -17.83 0.44
CA ALA A 94 -10.65 -19.19 0.39
C ALA A 94 -11.74 -20.25 0.57
N SER A 95 -12.75 -19.99 1.42
CA SER A 95 -13.89 -20.88 1.67
C SER A 95 -14.74 -21.16 0.43
N LEU A 96 -14.67 -20.30 -0.59
CA LEU A 96 -15.26 -20.54 -1.91
C LEU A 96 -14.53 -21.62 -2.73
N GLY A 97 -13.45 -22.21 -2.20
CA GLY A 97 -12.65 -23.21 -2.86
C GLY A 97 -11.57 -22.64 -3.78
N VAL A 98 -11.13 -21.41 -3.50
CA VAL A 98 -9.97 -20.78 -4.16
C VAL A 98 -8.69 -21.43 -3.65
N GLU A 99 -7.87 -21.95 -4.57
CA GLU A 99 -6.53 -22.43 -4.24
C GLU A 99 -5.58 -21.24 -4.15
N MET A 100 -4.92 -21.05 -3.01
CA MET A 100 -3.97 -19.96 -2.77
C MET A 100 -2.56 -20.49 -2.59
N LYS A 101 -1.60 -20.01 -3.40
CA LYS A 101 -0.18 -20.40 -3.37
C LYS A 101 0.67 -19.17 -3.07
N ASN A 102 1.15 -19.10 -1.84
CA ASN A 102 2.10 -18.10 -1.40
C ASN A 102 3.55 -18.50 -1.74
N ASN A 103 4.48 -17.56 -1.68
CA ASN A 103 5.89 -17.76 -2.01
C ASN A 103 6.10 -18.36 -3.41
N PHE A 104 5.26 -17.99 -4.36
CA PHE A 104 5.34 -18.46 -5.74
C PHE A 104 5.47 -17.26 -6.69
N ARG A 105 6.64 -17.10 -7.27
CA ARG A 105 7.00 -15.97 -8.14
C ARG A 105 7.06 -16.40 -9.60
N ILE A 106 6.18 -15.84 -10.42
CA ILE A 106 6.28 -15.99 -11.88
C ILE A 106 7.58 -15.37 -12.39
N GLY A 107 8.27 -16.08 -13.25
CA GLY A 107 9.63 -15.75 -13.73
C GLY A 107 10.77 -16.36 -12.91
N VAL A 108 10.46 -16.97 -11.75
CA VAL A 108 11.42 -17.70 -10.91
C VAL A 108 10.98 -19.16 -10.72
N ASP A 109 9.81 -19.38 -10.15
CA ASP A 109 9.27 -20.72 -9.85
C ASP A 109 8.58 -21.37 -11.05
N ALA A 110 8.08 -20.55 -11.97
CA ALA A 110 7.56 -20.97 -13.27
C ALA A 110 7.64 -19.79 -14.25
N THR A 111 7.80 -20.06 -15.53
CA THR A 111 7.62 -19.02 -16.55
C THR A 111 6.14 -18.67 -16.69
N PHE A 112 5.86 -17.51 -17.28
CA PHE A 112 4.48 -17.11 -17.57
C PHE A 112 3.76 -18.09 -18.50
N GLU A 113 4.44 -18.60 -19.53
CA GLU A 113 3.86 -19.55 -20.48
C GLU A 113 3.57 -20.92 -19.85
N GLU A 114 4.44 -21.41 -18.96
CA GLU A 114 4.18 -22.62 -18.18
C GLU A 114 2.95 -22.44 -17.29
N PHE A 115 2.91 -21.35 -16.52
CA PHE A 115 1.74 -21.07 -15.68
C PHE A 115 0.46 -20.98 -16.51
N LYS A 116 0.47 -20.21 -17.58
CA LYS A 116 -0.67 -19.99 -18.47
C LYS A 116 -1.19 -21.30 -19.08
N SER A 117 -0.30 -22.26 -19.39
CA SER A 117 -0.69 -23.54 -19.99
C SER A 117 -1.63 -24.41 -19.14
N HIS A 118 -1.69 -24.15 -17.83
CA HIS A 118 -2.52 -24.88 -16.89
C HIS A 118 -3.95 -24.33 -16.75
N TYR A 119 -4.26 -23.19 -17.37
CA TYR A 119 -5.51 -22.46 -17.18
C TYR A 119 -6.19 -22.12 -18.51
N ASP A 120 -7.52 -22.02 -18.49
CA ASP A 120 -8.30 -21.55 -19.63
C ASP A 120 -8.19 -20.01 -19.79
N ALA A 121 -7.93 -19.30 -18.68
CA ALA A 121 -7.67 -17.86 -18.66
C ALA A 121 -6.73 -17.49 -17.52
N VAL A 122 -5.99 -16.39 -17.69
CA VAL A 122 -5.11 -15.83 -16.64
C VAL A 122 -5.45 -14.37 -16.40
N VAL A 123 -5.56 -14.01 -15.14
CA VAL A 123 -5.68 -12.62 -14.67
C VAL A 123 -4.33 -12.18 -14.11
N VAL A 124 -3.81 -11.05 -14.57
CA VAL A 124 -2.58 -10.44 -14.03
C VAL A 124 -2.98 -9.26 -13.13
N ALA A 125 -2.70 -9.39 -11.83
CA ALA A 125 -3.09 -8.43 -10.79
C ALA A 125 -1.92 -8.13 -9.83
N ILE A 126 -0.73 -7.90 -10.39
CA ILE A 126 0.55 -7.79 -9.66
C ILE A 126 0.72 -6.48 -8.88
N GLY A 127 -0.15 -5.50 -9.07
CA GLY A 127 -0.11 -4.22 -8.38
C GLY A 127 1.07 -3.33 -8.76
N ALA A 128 1.39 -2.34 -7.92
CA ALA A 128 2.48 -1.39 -8.09
C ALA A 128 3.34 -1.38 -6.81
N TRP A 129 4.46 -2.07 -6.86
CA TRP A 129 5.36 -2.26 -5.71
C TRP A 129 6.60 -1.35 -5.73
N SER A 130 6.84 -0.66 -6.83
CA SER A 130 8.00 0.21 -6.96
C SER A 130 7.71 1.59 -6.41
N SER A 131 8.57 2.07 -5.52
CA SER A 131 8.57 3.47 -5.10
C SER A 131 9.01 4.36 -6.25
N MET A 132 8.42 5.54 -6.35
CA MET A 132 8.90 6.55 -7.29
C MET A 132 10.18 7.20 -6.74
N PRO A 133 11.22 7.42 -7.56
CA PRO A 133 12.41 8.13 -7.14
C PRO A 133 12.08 9.59 -6.81
N ILE A 134 12.90 10.20 -5.97
CA ILE A 134 12.82 11.63 -5.64
C ILE A 134 13.28 12.46 -6.84
N GLY A 135 14.27 11.97 -7.58
CA GLY A 135 14.84 12.63 -8.76
C GLY A 135 15.85 13.71 -8.42
N CYS A 136 16.55 13.59 -7.29
CA CYS A 136 17.62 14.51 -6.91
C CYS A 136 18.94 13.77 -6.69
N PRO A 137 20.09 14.46 -6.81
CA PRO A 137 21.39 13.88 -6.50
C PRO A 137 21.45 13.29 -5.10
N GLY A 138 22.08 12.12 -4.96
CA GLY A 138 22.28 11.45 -3.67
C GLY A 138 21.10 10.57 -3.23
N GLU A 139 20.09 10.36 -4.06
CA GLU A 139 18.97 9.46 -3.72
C GLU A 139 19.36 7.98 -3.67
N ASP A 140 20.54 7.61 -4.14
CA ASP A 140 21.13 6.27 -4.12
C ASP A 140 22.00 6.00 -2.88
N LEU A 141 22.16 6.99 -1.99
CA LEU A 141 22.94 6.83 -0.77
C LEU A 141 22.30 5.85 0.21
N GLU A 142 23.14 5.15 0.96
CA GLU A 142 22.68 4.31 2.08
C GLU A 142 21.90 5.13 3.10
N GLY A 143 20.72 4.66 3.48
CA GLY A 143 19.78 5.37 4.36
C GLY A 143 18.66 6.09 3.61
N VAL A 144 18.71 6.13 2.27
CA VAL A 144 17.58 6.57 1.43
C VAL A 144 16.76 5.33 1.07
N LEU A 145 15.49 5.32 1.42
CA LEU A 145 14.60 4.18 1.23
C LEU A 145 13.36 4.58 0.44
N GLY A 146 12.89 3.71 -0.43
CA GLY A 146 11.57 3.86 -1.02
C GLY A 146 10.48 3.69 0.04
N GLY A 147 9.45 4.54 0.03
CA GLY A 147 8.39 4.49 1.05
C GLY A 147 7.64 3.16 1.08
N ILE A 148 7.34 2.58 -0.08
CA ILE A 148 6.68 1.26 -0.18
C ILE A 148 7.62 0.16 0.33
N ASP A 149 8.90 0.19 -0.04
CA ASP A 149 9.91 -0.77 0.41
C ASP A 149 10.09 -0.71 1.93
N PHE A 150 10.16 0.49 2.50
CA PHE A 150 10.22 0.70 3.94
C PHE A 150 9.03 0.08 4.68
N LEU A 151 7.80 0.36 4.23
CA LEU A 151 6.58 -0.18 4.83
C LEU A 151 6.48 -1.70 4.68
N GLN A 152 6.85 -2.23 3.52
CA GLN A 152 6.89 -3.66 3.26
C GLN A 152 7.85 -4.40 4.22
N ARG A 153 9.06 -3.88 4.40
CA ARG A 153 10.05 -4.46 5.32
C ARG A 153 9.54 -4.49 6.76
N VAL A 154 8.90 -3.41 7.20
CA VAL A 154 8.27 -3.36 8.53
C VAL A 154 7.12 -4.37 8.64
N ALA A 155 6.28 -4.49 7.61
CA ALA A 155 5.18 -5.46 7.58
C ALA A 155 5.66 -6.92 7.57
N LEU A 156 6.87 -7.18 7.04
CA LEU A 156 7.54 -8.48 7.10
C LEU A 156 8.20 -8.77 8.45
N GLY A 157 8.11 -7.85 9.41
CA GLY A 157 8.69 -7.99 10.74
C GLY A 157 10.15 -7.52 10.83
N GLU A 158 10.70 -6.94 9.75
CA GLU A 158 12.00 -6.30 9.81
C GLU A 158 11.93 -5.01 10.64
N ARG A 159 13.06 -4.64 11.20
CA ARG A 159 13.21 -3.35 11.87
C ARG A 159 14.30 -2.55 11.16
N PRO A 160 13.96 -1.87 10.04
CA PRO A 160 14.94 -1.09 9.30
C PRO A 160 15.65 -0.09 10.22
N GLU A 161 16.96 0.01 10.10
CA GLU A 161 17.71 1.06 10.78
C GLU A 161 17.32 2.41 10.21
N ILE A 162 16.82 3.28 11.07
CA ILE A 162 16.52 4.67 10.78
C ILE A 162 17.28 5.58 11.74
N GLY A 163 17.63 6.77 11.28
CA GLY A 163 18.29 7.74 12.16
C GLY A 163 17.34 8.38 13.17
N ASP A 164 17.92 9.13 14.10
CA ASP A 164 17.15 9.96 15.03
C ASP A 164 16.26 10.98 14.32
N LYS A 165 16.68 11.44 13.14
CA LYS A 165 15.95 12.38 12.28
C LYS A 165 15.61 11.70 10.95
N VAL A 166 14.33 11.68 10.62
CA VAL A 166 13.81 11.06 9.41
C VAL A 166 13.05 12.10 8.59
N ALA A 167 13.35 12.17 7.30
CA ALA A 167 12.61 13.01 6.36
C ALA A 167 11.82 12.12 5.39
N ILE A 168 10.52 12.32 5.32
CA ILE A 168 9.61 11.64 4.38
C ILE A 168 9.26 12.64 3.27
N VAL A 169 9.56 12.28 2.04
CA VAL A 169 9.28 13.11 0.88
C VAL A 169 7.97 12.68 0.23
N GLY A 170 6.97 13.54 0.27
CA GLY A 170 5.66 13.31 -0.31
C GLY A 170 4.50 13.76 0.56
N GLY A 171 3.30 13.81 -0.01
CA GLY A 171 2.09 14.27 0.67
C GLY A 171 0.88 13.34 0.50
N GLY A 172 1.09 12.11 0.05
CA GLY A 172 0.02 11.11 -0.09
C GLY A 172 -0.09 10.19 1.12
N ASN A 173 -1.07 9.30 1.12
CA ASN A 173 -1.31 8.35 2.21
C ASN A 173 -0.08 7.48 2.53
N THR A 174 0.70 7.09 1.50
CA THR A 174 1.97 6.36 1.73
C THR A 174 2.98 7.17 2.56
N ALA A 175 3.03 8.49 2.38
CA ALA A 175 3.91 9.35 3.17
C ALA A 175 3.40 9.46 4.63
N MET A 176 2.08 9.51 4.83
CA MET A 176 1.48 9.49 6.18
C MET A 176 1.76 8.15 6.88
N ASP A 177 1.59 7.04 6.19
CA ASP A 177 1.94 5.72 6.71
C ASP A 177 3.43 5.60 7.06
N ALA A 178 4.31 6.09 6.19
CA ALA A 178 5.75 6.03 6.41
C ALA A 178 6.20 6.92 7.58
N CYS A 179 5.72 8.18 7.69
CA CYS A 179 6.11 9.07 8.78
C CYS A 179 5.63 8.56 10.14
N ARG A 180 4.39 8.11 10.24
CA ARG A 180 3.82 7.53 11.47
C ARG A 180 4.50 6.20 11.85
N THR A 181 4.91 5.42 10.86
CA THR A 181 5.72 4.20 11.08
C THR A 181 7.12 4.56 11.61
N ALA A 182 7.76 5.59 11.07
CA ALA A 182 9.06 6.05 11.55
C ALA A 182 9.01 6.53 13.01
N VAL A 183 7.94 7.25 13.41
CA VAL A 183 7.69 7.60 14.83
C VAL A 183 7.64 6.35 15.70
N ARG A 184 6.89 5.33 15.29
CA ARG A 184 6.75 4.05 16.04
C ARG A 184 8.05 3.24 16.10
N LEU A 185 8.92 3.37 15.13
CA LEU A 185 10.25 2.76 15.15
C LEU A 185 11.24 3.49 16.07
N GLY A 186 10.87 4.68 16.55
CA GLY A 186 11.63 5.43 17.57
C GLY A 186 12.45 6.59 17.04
N ALA A 187 12.18 7.10 15.84
CA ALA A 187 12.76 8.34 15.37
C ALA A 187 12.39 9.49 16.32
N LYS A 188 13.36 10.37 16.65
CA LYS A 188 13.15 11.49 17.57
C LYS A 188 12.49 12.68 16.89
N GLU A 189 12.80 12.87 15.62
CA GLU A 189 12.25 13.95 14.80
C GLU A 189 11.86 13.37 13.44
N VAL A 190 10.59 13.48 13.07
CA VAL A 190 10.09 13.03 11.76
C VAL A 190 9.53 14.21 11.01
N TYR A 191 10.05 14.45 9.82
CA TYR A 191 9.66 15.53 8.93
C TYR A 191 8.93 14.99 7.71
N VAL A 192 7.84 15.65 7.32
CA VAL A 192 7.22 15.49 6.01
C VAL A 192 7.61 16.67 5.15
N VAL A 193 8.34 16.41 4.07
CA VAL A 193 8.78 17.40 3.08
C VAL A 193 7.82 17.35 1.90
N TYR A 194 7.09 18.44 1.67
CA TYR A 194 6.11 18.49 0.62
C TYR A 194 6.19 19.79 -0.19
N ARG A 195 6.24 19.63 -1.52
CA ARG A 195 6.48 20.75 -2.46
C ARG A 195 5.35 21.77 -2.58
N ARG A 196 4.15 21.45 -2.04
CA ARG A 196 2.97 22.32 -2.04
C ARG A 196 2.54 22.65 -0.61
N THR A 197 1.34 23.19 -0.46
CA THR A 197 0.75 23.40 0.87
C THR A 197 -0.08 22.21 1.32
N GLU A 198 -0.58 22.26 2.54
CA GLU A 198 -1.46 21.22 3.09
C GLU A 198 -2.72 21.04 2.24
N ALA A 199 -3.28 22.13 1.71
CA ALA A 199 -4.49 22.08 0.89
C ALA A 199 -4.35 21.25 -0.39
N GLU A 200 -3.13 21.11 -0.92
CA GLU A 200 -2.85 20.27 -2.09
C GLU A 200 -2.37 18.87 -1.74
N MET A 201 -2.33 18.48 -0.48
CA MET A 201 -1.98 17.12 -0.10
C MET A 201 -3.07 16.15 -0.56
N PRO A 202 -2.70 15.07 -1.28
CA PRO A 202 -3.67 14.05 -1.68
C PRO A 202 -3.98 13.04 -0.55
N ALA A 203 -3.33 13.14 0.61
CA ALA A 203 -3.64 12.32 1.77
C ALA A 203 -4.99 12.71 2.39
N GLU A 204 -5.64 11.77 3.04
CA GLU A 204 -6.84 12.03 3.81
C GLU A 204 -6.53 12.99 4.98
N GLN A 205 -7.39 13.99 5.20
CA GLN A 205 -7.16 15.00 6.24
C GLN A 205 -6.98 14.38 7.63
N LEU A 206 -7.75 13.34 7.94
CA LEU A 206 -7.64 12.61 9.20
C LEU A 206 -6.22 12.05 9.41
N GLU A 207 -5.60 11.49 8.36
CA GLU A 207 -4.24 10.94 8.44
C GLU A 207 -3.18 12.03 8.63
N ILE A 208 -3.42 13.20 8.04
CA ILE A 208 -2.55 14.38 8.23
C ILE A 208 -2.62 14.85 9.68
N ASP A 209 -3.82 14.94 10.24
CA ASP A 209 -4.06 15.41 11.60
C ASP A 209 -3.51 14.42 12.63
N GLU A 210 -3.76 13.12 12.45
CA GLU A 210 -3.20 12.08 13.31
C GLU A 210 -1.66 12.06 13.27
N ALA A 211 -1.04 12.23 12.10
CA ALA A 211 0.42 12.34 11.99
C ALA A 211 0.96 13.56 12.74
N ARG A 212 0.24 14.67 12.70
CA ARG A 212 0.59 15.90 13.44
C ARG A 212 0.47 15.69 14.95
N GLU A 213 -0.58 15.03 15.42
CA GLU A 213 -0.76 14.67 16.83
C GLU A 213 0.34 13.74 17.35
N GLU A 214 0.86 12.87 16.49
CA GLU A 214 1.99 12.00 16.78
C GLU A 214 3.35 12.71 16.75
N GLY A 215 3.39 14.03 16.50
CA GLY A 215 4.57 14.87 16.55
C GLY A 215 5.33 15.00 15.22
N VAL A 216 4.73 14.60 14.10
CA VAL A 216 5.32 14.78 12.77
C VAL A 216 5.35 16.28 12.40
N ILE A 217 6.49 16.74 11.91
CA ILE A 217 6.78 18.14 11.56
C ILE A 217 6.63 18.33 10.04
N TYR A 218 5.71 19.16 9.61
CA TYR A 218 5.51 19.44 8.19
C TYR A 218 6.40 20.57 7.68
N LYS A 219 7.08 20.35 6.57
CA LYS A 219 7.85 21.30 5.78
C LYS A 219 7.14 21.47 4.44
N PHE A 220 6.17 22.36 4.42
CA PHE A 220 5.45 22.73 3.20
C PHE A 220 6.27 23.67 2.32
N LEU A 221 5.90 23.77 1.04
CA LEU A 221 6.58 24.58 0.04
C LEU A 221 8.08 24.31 0.00
N THR A 222 8.45 23.05 0.15
CA THR A 222 9.85 22.62 0.10
C THR A 222 9.98 21.34 -0.75
N ASN A 223 11.05 21.26 -1.52
CA ASN A 223 11.38 20.11 -2.34
C ASN A 223 12.84 19.74 -2.15
N PRO A 224 13.20 18.45 -2.10
CA PRO A 224 14.59 18.04 -2.09
C PRO A 224 15.34 18.55 -3.32
N ALA A 225 16.47 19.23 -3.11
CA ALA A 225 17.37 19.67 -4.15
C ALA A 225 18.59 18.72 -4.26
N GLU A 226 19.05 18.22 -3.14
CA GLU A 226 20.20 17.32 -3.03
C GLU A 226 20.13 16.55 -1.70
N ILE A 227 20.50 15.29 -1.73
CA ILE A 227 20.80 14.50 -0.53
C ILE A 227 22.31 14.40 -0.42
N VAL A 228 22.86 14.92 0.67
CA VAL A 228 24.29 14.96 0.91
C VAL A 228 24.70 13.80 1.78
N GLY A 229 25.71 13.08 1.32
CA GLY A 229 26.25 11.91 2.04
C GLY A 229 27.61 12.18 2.67
N GLU A 230 27.93 11.37 3.65
CA GLU A 230 29.24 11.22 4.22
C GLU A 230 29.59 9.74 4.33
N ASN A 231 30.71 9.33 3.77
CA ASN A 231 31.13 7.91 3.70
C ASN A 231 30.07 6.98 3.06
N GLY A 232 29.34 7.46 2.05
CA GLY A 232 28.32 6.70 1.33
C GLY A 232 26.94 6.64 2.03
N LYS A 233 26.78 7.25 3.20
CA LYS A 233 25.52 7.28 3.95
C LYS A 233 24.92 8.69 3.94
N VAL A 234 23.59 8.75 3.96
CA VAL A 234 22.86 10.02 4.06
C VAL A 234 23.21 10.73 5.36
N LYS A 235 23.50 12.03 5.26
CA LYS A 235 23.81 12.89 6.39
C LYS A 235 22.84 14.06 6.52
N GLU A 236 22.52 14.71 5.41
CA GLU A 236 21.62 15.85 5.37
C GLU A 236 20.86 15.91 4.04
N MET A 237 19.80 16.69 4.01
CA MET A 237 19.02 16.98 2.82
C MET A 237 18.95 18.49 2.62
N LYS A 238 19.38 18.95 1.46
CA LYS A 238 19.20 20.35 1.04
C LYS A 238 17.81 20.50 0.43
N LEU A 239 17.07 21.48 0.92
CA LEU A 239 15.71 21.76 0.47
C LEU A 239 15.70 23.06 -0.35
N GLN A 240 14.99 23.05 -1.45
CA GLN A 240 14.61 24.22 -2.22
C GLN A 240 13.27 24.73 -1.71
N ILE A 241 13.17 26.03 -1.47
CA ILE A 241 11.89 26.71 -1.17
C ILE A 241 11.10 26.85 -2.46
N MET A 242 9.82 26.53 -2.40
CA MET A 242 8.90 26.53 -3.54
C MET A 242 7.84 27.63 -3.37
N GLU A 243 7.31 28.08 -4.48
CA GLU A 243 6.10 28.90 -4.54
C GLU A 243 5.05 28.15 -5.36
N LEU A 244 3.77 28.32 -4.98
CA LEU A 244 2.67 27.75 -5.78
C LEU A 244 2.48 28.57 -7.04
N GLY A 245 2.61 27.90 -8.19
CA GLY A 245 2.23 28.48 -9.49
C GLY A 245 0.72 28.54 -9.69
N GLU A 246 0.32 29.06 -10.86
CA GLU A 246 -1.07 29.04 -11.28
C GLU A 246 -1.58 27.58 -11.45
N PRO A 247 -2.87 27.34 -11.23
CA PRO A 247 -3.45 26.04 -11.47
C PRO A 247 -3.29 25.60 -12.94
N ASP A 248 -2.91 24.35 -13.16
CA ASP A 248 -2.90 23.75 -14.48
C ASP A 248 -4.35 23.40 -14.94
N GLU A 249 -4.51 22.86 -16.15
CA GLU A 249 -5.82 22.47 -16.72
C GLU A 249 -6.61 21.49 -15.86
N SER A 250 -5.94 20.75 -14.98
CA SER A 250 -6.56 19.84 -13.99
C SER A 250 -6.95 20.53 -12.68
N GLY A 251 -6.72 21.83 -12.57
CA GLY A 251 -6.92 22.61 -11.34
C GLY A 251 -5.84 22.43 -10.28
N ARG A 252 -4.75 21.72 -10.59
CA ARG A 252 -3.64 21.50 -9.68
C ARG A 252 -2.60 22.61 -9.80
N ARG A 253 -2.25 23.23 -8.69
CA ARG A 253 -1.13 24.17 -8.63
C ARG A 253 0.20 23.42 -8.65
N ARG A 254 1.13 23.89 -9.47
CA ARG A 254 2.48 23.30 -9.60
C ARG A 254 3.52 24.21 -8.92
#